data_442e773ee47a0b7108981f89617984c5
#
_entry.id   442e773ee47a0b7108981f89617984c5
#
_cell.length_a   1.000
_cell.length_b   1.000
_cell.length_c   1.000
_cell.angle_alpha   90.00
_cell.angle_beta   90.00
_cell.angle_gamma   90.00
#
_symmetry.space_group_name_H-M   'P 1'
#
loop_
_entity.id
_entity.type
_entity.pdbx_description
1 polymer ?
#
loop_
_entity_poly.entity_id
_entity_poly.type
_entity_poly.pdbx_seq_one_letter_code
_entity_poly.pdbx_strand_id
1 'polypeptide(L)'
;MTRHRTFDSGETSGLVYADMGRWEETKRNELYALLGDLPARDRPVSAELVDRRKRNGYLLETLLLDLNGLEPVPAYFVKPLSAEGPLPAVLYNHAHGDEYHIGKEELLTGRTFLHDPPYGEALTSAGYSALCIDSWCFGERRGRSEDDTFKEMLWNGRVLWGMMVYDSLKALDYLSVRPDVDSARIGSLGISMGSTMAWWTAALDTRISVCVDLCCLTD
;
A
#
# COMPACT_ATOMS: atom_id res chain seq x y z
N MET A 1 -50.61 -33.76 16.35
CA MET A 1 -49.98 -33.68 15.01
C MET A 1 -49.16 -32.40 14.92
N THR A 2 -47.87 -32.47 15.22
CA THR A 2 -46.96 -31.33 15.25
C THR A 2 -46.25 -31.30 13.88
N ARG A 3 -46.47 -30.26 13.09
CA ARG A 3 -45.79 -30.08 11.81
C ARG A 3 -44.40 -29.50 12.07
N HIS A 4 -43.37 -30.29 11.84
CA HIS A 4 -41.99 -29.78 11.72
C HIS A 4 -41.87 -28.99 10.42
N ARG A 5 -41.57 -27.69 10.51
CA ARG A 5 -41.05 -26.89 9.38
C ARG A 5 -39.57 -27.18 9.26
N THR A 6 -39.17 -27.84 8.19
CA THR A 6 -37.76 -27.88 7.76
C THR A 6 -37.42 -26.53 7.16
N PHE A 7 -36.47 -25.84 7.78
CA PHE A 7 -35.83 -24.66 7.18
C PHE A 7 -34.86 -25.14 6.11
N ASP A 8 -35.12 -24.76 4.88
CA ASP A 8 -34.17 -24.95 3.77
C ASP A 8 -33.02 -23.98 3.92
N SER A 9 -31.84 -24.49 4.27
CA SER A 9 -30.64 -23.68 4.58
C SER A 9 -29.82 -23.25 3.35
N GLY A 10 -30.25 -23.59 2.15
CA GLY A 10 -29.51 -23.36 0.90
C GLY A 10 -29.76 -21.99 0.25
N GLU A 11 -30.99 -21.50 0.29
CA GLU A 11 -31.33 -20.23 -0.39
C GLU A 11 -31.05 -18.98 0.44
N THR A 12 -31.05 -19.06 1.76
CA THR A 12 -30.78 -17.91 2.64
C THR A 12 -29.30 -17.53 2.67
N SER A 13 -28.38 -18.45 2.48
CA SER A 13 -26.94 -18.15 2.48
C SER A 13 -26.50 -17.33 1.26
N GLY A 14 -27.01 -17.67 0.06
CA GLY A 14 -26.65 -16.97 -1.18
C GLY A 14 -27.12 -15.51 -1.22
N LEU A 15 -28.32 -15.22 -0.68
CA LEU A 15 -28.85 -13.84 -0.59
C LEU A 15 -28.07 -12.99 0.42
N VAL A 16 -27.67 -13.55 1.55
CA VAL A 16 -26.88 -12.85 2.57
C VAL A 16 -25.50 -12.50 2.04
N TYR A 17 -24.82 -13.40 1.33
CA TYR A 17 -23.51 -13.12 0.72
C TYR A 17 -23.59 -12.09 -0.41
N ALA A 18 -24.63 -12.12 -1.25
CA ALA A 18 -24.84 -11.13 -2.31
C ALA A 18 -25.12 -9.72 -1.74
N ASP A 19 -25.84 -9.62 -0.64
CA ASP A 19 -26.10 -8.35 0.05
C ASP A 19 -24.85 -7.83 0.74
N MET A 20 -24.01 -8.68 1.33
CA MET A 20 -22.74 -8.30 1.92
C MET A 20 -21.78 -7.74 0.87
N GLY A 21 -21.60 -8.41 -0.26
CA GLY A 21 -20.71 -7.92 -1.33
C GLY A 21 -21.12 -6.55 -1.89
N ARG A 22 -22.42 -6.31 -2.04
CA ARG A 22 -22.95 -5.00 -2.46
C ARG A 22 -22.75 -3.93 -1.39
N TRP A 23 -22.90 -4.29 -0.12
CA TRP A 23 -22.65 -3.39 1.00
C TRP A 23 -21.16 -2.99 1.05
N GLU A 24 -20.24 -3.96 0.94
CA GLU A 24 -18.79 -3.71 0.92
C GLU A 24 -18.38 -2.81 -0.25
N GLU A 25 -18.90 -3.06 -1.44
CA GLU A 25 -18.64 -2.21 -2.61
C GLU A 25 -19.15 -0.78 -2.39
N THR A 26 -20.35 -0.63 -1.82
CA THR A 26 -20.91 0.69 -1.50
C THR A 26 -20.01 1.41 -0.49
N LYS A 27 -19.58 0.74 0.58
CA LYS A 27 -18.70 1.34 1.58
C LYS A 27 -17.32 1.70 1.02
N ARG A 28 -16.78 0.88 0.13
CA ARG A 28 -15.52 1.18 -0.57
C ARG A 28 -15.64 2.44 -1.43
N ASN A 29 -16.75 2.58 -2.15
CA ASN A 29 -17.01 3.77 -2.97
C ASN A 29 -17.21 5.03 -2.11
N GLU A 30 -17.94 4.94 -0.99
CA GLU A 30 -18.09 6.02 -0.01
C GLU A 30 -16.72 6.43 0.54
N LEU A 31 -15.88 5.47 0.94
CA LEU A 31 -14.54 5.72 1.46
C LEU A 31 -13.64 6.38 0.40
N TYR A 32 -13.69 5.89 -0.85
CA TYR A 32 -12.92 6.48 -1.95
C TYR A 32 -13.32 7.93 -2.23
N ALA A 33 -14.60 8.25 -2.14
CA ALA A 33 -15.09 9.61 -2.34
C ALA A 33 -14.59 10.63 -1.28
N LEU A 34 -14.14 10.17 -0.11
CA LEU A 34 -13.54 11.04 0.92
C LEU A 34 -12.12 11.50 0.56
N LEU A 35 -11.47 10.89 -0.43
CA LEU A 35 -10.10 11.20 -0.80
C LEU A 35 -9.94 12.51 -1.61
N GLY A 36 -11.05 13.16 -1.96
CA GLY A 36 -11.05 14.40 -2.76
C GLY A 36 -10.83 14.16 -4.24
N ASP A 37 -10.45 15.19 -4.97
CA ASP A 37 -10.18 15.10 -6.40
C ASP A 37 -8.84 14.39 -6.65
N LEU A 38 -8.92 13.23 -7.28
CA LEU A 38 -7.78 12.37 -7.58
C LEU A 38 -7.53 12.31 -9.10
N PRO A 39 -6.31 11.99 -9.53
CA PRO A 39 -6.07 11.60 -10.93
C PRO A 39 -6.90 10.38 -11.31
N ALA A 40 -7.08 10.15 -12.63
CA ALA A 40 -7.87 9.01 -13.12
C ALA A 40 -7.33 7.68 -12.56
N ARG A 41 -8.24 6.85 -12.00
CA ARG A 41 -7.84 5.59 -11.34
C ARG A 41 -7.23 4.58 -12.33
N ASP A 42 -7.65 4.61 -13.59
CA ASP A 42 -7.18 3.77 -14.69
C ASP A 42 -5.91 4.30 -15.37
N ARG A 43 -5.33 5.41 -14.86
CA ARG A 43 -4.05 5.92 -15.38
C ARG A 43 -3.00 4.79 -15.40
N PRO A 44 -2.29 4.58 -16.52
CA PRO A 44 -1.23 3.59 -16.59
C PRO A 44 -0.09 3.95 -15.63
N VAL A 45 0.54 2.93 -15.05
CA VAL A 45 1.73 3.07 -14.20
C VAL A 45 2.96 2.74 -15.05
N SER A 46 4.00 3.54 -14.93
CA SER A 46 5.31 3.22 -15.47
C SER A 46 6.40 3.28 -14.41
N ALA A 47 7.52 2.60 -14.67
CA ALA A 47 8.64 2.52 -13.75
C ALA A 47 9.96 2.61 -14.53
N GLU A 48 10.86 3.44 -14.03
CA GLU A 48 12.27 3.48 -14.44
C GLU A 48 13.10 2.75 -13.38
N LEU A 49 13.94 1.79 -13.79
CA LEU A 49 14.93 1.19 -12.93
C LEU A 49 16.17 2.09 -12.90
N VAL A 50 16.33 2.81 -11.80
CA VAL A 50 17.47 3.73 -11.62
C VAL A 50 18.75 2.98 -11.25
N ASP A 51 18.63 1.98 -10.37
CA ASP A 51 19.77 1.20 -9.90
C ASP A 51 19.34 -0.18 -9.39
N ARG A 52 20.28 -1.13 -9.42
CA ARG A 52 20.09 -2.48 -8.91
C ARG A 52 21.33 -2.97 -8.18
N ARG A 53 21.19 -3.30 -6.90
CA ARG A 53 22.31 -3.73 -6.05
C ARG A 53 21.97 -5.00 -5.29
N LYS A 54 22.97 -5.86 -5.14
CA LYS A 54 22.92 -6.97 -4.18
C LYS A 54 23.25 -6.41 -2.79
N ARG A 55 22.42 -6.75 -1.83
CA ARG A 55 22.64 -6.52 -0.41
C ARG A 55 22.75 -7.84 0.33
N ASN A 56 22.93 -7.81 1.65
CA ASN A 56 23.03 -9.02 2.48
C ASN A 56 21.73 -9.85 2.38
N GLY A 57 21.76 -10.90 1.57
CA GLY A 57 20.64 -11.83 1.39
C GLY A 57 19.54 -11.39 0.40
N TYR A 58 19.53 -10.17 -0.11
CA TYR A 58 18.49 -9.69 -1.00
C TYR A 58 18.98 -8.78 -2.14
N LEU A 59 18.17 -8.66 -3.17
CA LEU A 59 18.33 -7.72 -4.26
C LEU A 59 17.53 -6.45 -3.95
N LEU A 60 18.16 -5.29 -4.05
CA LEU A 60 17.53 -3.98 -3.96
C LEU A 60 17.44 -3.37 -5.36
N GLU A 61 16.25 -2.95 -5.76
CA GLU A 61 16.00 -2.11 -6.92
C GLU A 61 15.59 -0.71 -6.45
N THR A 62 16.29 0.31 -6.94
CA THR A 62 15.89 1.71 -6.80
C THR A 62 15.07 2.08 -8.04
N LEU A 63 13.86 2.52 -7.83
CA LEU A 63 12.88 2.78 -8.87
C LEU A 63 12.42 4.24 -8.83
N LEU A 64 12.07 4.76 -10.00
CA LEU A 64 11.32 5.99 -10.15
C LEU A 64 10.01 5.66 -10.85
N LEU A 65 8.89 5.82 -10.14
CA LEU A 65 7.57 5.44 -10.60
C LEU A 65 6.78 6.67 -11.07
N ASP A 66 6.06 6.57 -12.20
CA ASP A 66 4.99 7.50 -12.53
C ASP A 66 3.65 6.91 -12.07
N LEU A 67 3.18 7.34 -10.90
CA LEU A 67 1.95 6.88 -10.28
C LEU A 67 0.79 7.84 -10.50
N ASN A 68 1.05 9.15 -10.41
CA ASN A 68 0.01 10.18 -10.36
C ASN A 68 0.07 11.19 -11.53
N GLY A 69 1.13 11.22 -12.32
CA GLY A 69 1.33 12.14 -13.44
C GLY A 69 1.61 13.59 -13.03
N LEU A 70 1.84 13.83 -11.74
CA LEU A 70 2.15 15.17 -11.22
C LEU A 70 3.63 15.29 -10.89
N GLU A 71 4.18 14.25 -10.24
CA GLU A 71 5.60 14.19 -9.92
C GLU A 71 6.08 12.73 -9.87
N PRO A 72 7.37 12.49 -10.14
CA PRO A 72 7.96 11.17 -9.99
C PRO A 72 7.92 10.69 -8.54
N VAL A 73 7.69 9.40 -8.35
CA VAL A 73 7.61 8.77 -7.02
C VAL A 73 8.79 7.82 -6.83
N PRO A 74 9.82 8.19 -6.05
CA PRO A 74 10.93 7.32 -5.73
C PRO A 74 10.47 6.12 -4.90
N ALA A 75 11.02 4.94 -5.19
CA ALA A 75 10.65 3.71 -4.53
C ALA A 75 11.83 2.75 -4.37
N TYR A 76 11.75 1.89 -3.37
CA TYR A 76 12.59 0.71 -3.22
C TYR A 76 11.76 -0.56 -3.38
N PHE A 77 12.25 -1.46 -4.21
CA PHE A 77 11.75 -2.83 -4.27
C PHE A 77 12.86 -3.78 -3.84
N VAL A 78 12.54 -4.67 -2.91
CA VAL A 78 13.46 -5.68 -2.40
C VAL A 78 12.89 -7.07 -2.62
N LYS A 79 13.78 -8.05 -2.92
CA LYS A 79 13.41 -9.47 -3.01
C LYS A 79 14.58 -10.36 -2.64
N PRO A 80 14.34 -11.59 -2.14
CA PRO A 80 15.39 -12.55 -1.85
C PRO A 80 16.28 -12.83 -3.07
N LEU A 81 17.59 -13.00 -2.85
CA LEU A 81 18.53 -13.39 -3.94
C LEU A 81 18.27 -14.79 -4.47
N SER A 82 17.77 -15.70 -3.63
CA SER A 82 17.54 -17.12 -3.94
C SER A 82 16.13 -17.40 -4.46
N ALA A 83 15.36 -16.37 -4.80
CA ALA A 83 13.97 -16.54 -5.21
C ALA A 83 13.85 -17.24 -6.56
N GLU A 84 13.08 -18.32 -6.61
CA GLU A 84 12.63 -18.98 -7.82
C GLU A 84 11.13 -18.74 -8.02
N GLY A 85 10.76 -18.08 -9.13
CA GLY A 85 9.38 -17.78 -9.49
C GLY A 85 8.78 -16.55 -8.76
N PRO A 86 7.47 -16.30 -8.95
CA PRO A 86 6.77 -15.18 -8.34
C PRO A 86 6.63 -15.32 -6.82
N LEU A 87 6.91 -14.25 -6.09
CA LEU A 87 6.92 -14.19 -4.64
C LEU A 87 5.67 -13.49 -4.09
N PRO A 88 5.21 -13.85 -2.88
CA PRO A 88 4.32 -12.98 -2.15
C PRO A 88 4.99 -11.62 -1.93
N ALA A 89 4.20 -10.55 -1.96
CA ALA A 89 4.72 -9.20 -1.86
C ALA A 89 4.06 -8.42 -0.71
N VAL A 90 4.80 -7.48 -0.16
CA VAL A 90 4.32 -6.53 0.86
C VAL A 90 4.46 -5.11 0.32
N LEU A 91 3.35 -4.38 0.25
CA LEU A 91 3.38 -2.93 0.13
C LEU A 91 3.67 -2.37 1.53
N TYR A 92 4.91 -1.93 1.73
CA TYR A 92 5.36 -1.36 3.00
C TYR A 92 5.15 0.14 3.00
N ASN A 93 4.44 0.65 3.99
CA ASN A 93 4.13 2.07 4.15
C ASN A 93 4.92 2.61 5.35
N HIS A 94 5.82 3.59 5.09
CA HIS A 94 6.69 4.16 6.11
C HIS A 94 5.95 5.06 7.10
N ALA A 95 6.51 5.20 8.30
CA ALA A 95 5.98 6.07 9.34
C ALA A 95 6.26 7.56 9.06
N HIS A 96 5.51 8.44 9.73
CA HIS A 96 5.77 9.88 9.77
C HIS A 96 6.93 10.23 10.71
N GLY A 97 6.67 10.18 12.01
CA GLY A 97 7.65 10.37 13.09
C GLY A 97 8.41 11.70 13.03
N ASP A 98 7.88 12.72 12.34
CA ASP A 98 8.53 14.02 12.06
C ASP A 98 9.91 13.93 11.36
N GLU A 99 10.23 12.76 10.83
CA GLU A 99 11.50 12.50 10.14
C GLU A 99 11.31 12.48 8.61
N TYR A 100 10.96 13.62 8.05
CA TYR A 100 10.64 13.79 6.63
C TYR A 100 11.76 13.34 5.67
N HIS A 101 12.99 13.22 6.16
CA HIS A 101 14.13 12.80 5.34
C HIS A 101 14.23 11.28 5.12
N ILE A 102 13.49 10.47 5.88
CA ILE A 102 13.63 9.01 5.84
C ILE A 102 12.83 8.41 4.67
N GLY A 103 11.51 8.61 4.64
CA GLY A 103 10.68 8.05 3.57
C GLY A 103 10.88 6.54 3.39
N LYS A 104 11.07 6.10 2.14
CA LYS A 104 11.32 4.70 1.76
C LYS A 104 12.58 4.08 2.36
N GLU A 105 13.55 4.91 2.81
CA GLU A 105 14.76 4.41 3.49
C GLU A 105 14.41 3.61 4.75
N GLU A 106 13.27 3.86 5.38
CA GLU A 106 12.80 3.11 6.53
C GLU A 106 12.77 1.59 6.27
N LEU A 107 12.43 1.18 5.04
CA LEU A 107 12.45 -0.23 4.66
C LEU A 107 13.84 -0.87 4.83
N LEU A 108 14.90 -0.09 4.58
CA LEU A 108 16.30 -0.58 4.56
C LEU A 108 17.06 -0.33 5.84
N THR A 109 16.73 0.73 6.57
CA THR A 109 17.49 1.18 7.75
C THR A 109 16.69 1.04 9.05
N GLY A 110 15.35 0.84 8.94
CA GLY A 110 14.47 0.82 10.10
C GLY A 110 14.42 2.17 10.82
N ARG A 111 13.90 2.14 12.03
CA ARG A 111 13.94 3.23 13.03
C ARG A 111 14.13 2.62 14.41
N THR A 112 14.53 3.42 15.39
CA THR A 112 14.84 2.95 16.76
C THR A 112 13.67 2.25 17.47
N PHE A 113 12.44 2.53 17.06
CA PHE A 113 11.22 1.94 17.61
C PHE A 113 10.63 0.82 16.73
N LEU A 114 11.28 0.49 15.60
CA LEU A 114 10.86 -0.58 14.72
C LEU A 114 11.60 -1.89 15.02
N HIS A 115 11.16 -2.92 14.30
CA HIS A 115 11.78 -4.25 14.34
C HIS A 115 13.26 -4.20 13.90
N ASP A 116 14.10 -5.01 14.53
CA ASP A 116 15.48 -5.25 14.14
C ASP A 116 15.65 -6.74 13.82
N PRO A 117 16.11 -7.13 12.61
CA PRO A 117 16.60 -6.28 11.52
C PRO A 117 15.49 -5.48 10.82
N PRO A 118 15.85 -4.44 10.00
CA PRO A 118 14.89 -3.66 9.24
C PRO A 118 13.97 -4.53 8.37
N TYR A 119 12.77 -4.04 8.08
CA TYR A 119 11.74 -4.83 7.38
C TYR A 119 12.17 -5.32 5.99
N GLY A 120 13.06 -4.60 5.27
CA GLY A 120 13.61 -5.07 4.01
C GLY A 120 14.37 -6.39 4.15
N GLU A 121 15.17 -6.53 5.23
CA GLU A 121 15.89 -7.76 5.54
C GLU A 121 14.95 -8.82 6.13
N ALA A 122 14.08 -8.44 7.09
CA ALA A 122 13.17 -9.36 7.74
C ALA A 122 12.21 -10.02 6.75
N LEU A 123 11.56 -9.24 5.88
CA LEU A 123 10.61 -9.73 4.88
C LEU A 123 11.30 -10.60 3.83
N THR A 124 12.45 -10.17 3.32
CA THR A 124 13.18 -10.96 2.31
C THR A 124 13.74 -12.27 2.88
N SER A 125 14.18 -12.27 4.13
CA SER A 125 14.60 -13.49 4.84
C SER A 125 13.43 -14.47 5.04
N ALA A 126 12.22 -13.96 5.18
CA ALA A 126 10.99 -14.75 5.26
C ALA A 126 10.41 -15.16 3.88
N GLY A 127 11.09 -14.84 2.78
CA GLY A 127 10.68 -15.23 1.43
C GLY A 127 9.70 -14.29 0.75
N TYR A 128 9.50 -13.08 1.27
CA TYR A 128 8.65 -12.05 0.66
C TYR A 128 9.46 -11.06 -0.17
N SER A 129 8.86 -10.51 -1.21
CA SER A 129 9.30 -9.24 -1.78
C SER A 129 8.61 -8.07 -1.06
N ALA A 130 9.18 -6.87 -1.14
CA ALA A 130 8.53 -5.68 -0.59
C ALA A 130 8.79 -4.45 -1.46
N LEU A 131 7.77 -3.59 -1.56
CA LEU A 131 7.85 -2.27 -2.20
C LEU A 131 7.56 -1.20 -1.16
N CYS A 132 8.40 -0.17 -1.10
CA CYS A 132 8.16 1.04 -0.33
C CYS A 132 8.36 2.26 -1.23
N ILE A 133 7.39 3.16 -1.25
CA ILE A 133 7.47 4.44 -1.96
C ILE A 133 7.76 5.58 -0.99
N ASP A 134 8.34 6.67 -1.47
CA ASP A 134 8.32 7.92 -0.73
C ASP A 134 6.91 8.52 -0.79
N SER A 135 6.28 8.72 0.36
CA SER A 135 5.04 9.49 0.45
C SER A 135 5.29 10.96 0.13
N TRP A 136 4.22 11.70 -0.19
CA TRP A 136 4.30 13.16 -0.39
C TRP A 136 5.01 13.83 0.80
N CYS A 137 5.93 14.73 0.50
CA CYS A 137 6.76 15.49 1.45
C CYS A 137 7.86 14.68 2.16
N PHE A 138 8.01 13.37 1.88
CA PHE A 138 9.03 12.52 2.51
C PHE A 138 10.14 12.09 1.54
N GLY A 139 11.28 11.67 2.11
CA GLY A 139 12.40 11.12 1.36
C GLY A 139 12.91 12.08 0.30
N GLU A 140 12.93 11.65 -0.94
CA GLU A 140 13.35 12.48 -2.09
C GLU A 140 12.25 13.45 -2.56
N ARG A 141 11.00 13.32 -2.06
CA ARG A 141 9.87 14.23 -2.34
C ARG A 141 9.75 15.38 -1.33
N ARG A 142 10.73 15.62 -0.48
CA ARG A 142 10.74 16.64 0.59
C ARG A 142 11.08 18.07 0.13
N GLY A 143 10.94 18.38 -1.16
CA GLY A 143 11.29 19.70 -1.70
C GLY A 143 10.44 20.86 -1.18
N ARG A 144 9.28 20.54 -0.57
CA ARG A 144 8.34 21.50 0.03
C ARG A 144 7.88 20.99 1.40
N SER A 145 7.49 21.91 2.28
CA SER A 145 6.92 21.53 3.57
C SER A 145 5.58 20.84 3.40
N GLU A 146 5.20 19.99 4.33
CA GLU A 146 3.89 19.34 4.35
C GLU A 146 2.77 20.38 4.42
N ASP A 147 2.92 21.41 5.26
CA ASP A 147 1.99 22.52 5.39
C ASP A 147 1.73 23.27 4.07
N ASP A 148 2.79 23.57 3.31
CA ASP A 148 2.66 24.27 2.03
C ASP A 148 2.01 23.37 0.97
N THR A 149 2.38 22.09 0.96
CA THR A 149 1.80 21.08 0.06
C THR A 149 0.33 20.85 0.38
N PHE A 150 -0.02 20.73 1.66
CA PHE A 150 -1.40 20.59 2.12
C PHE A 150 -2.26 21.80 1.69
N LYS A 151 -1.78 23.03 1.92
CA LYS A 151 -2.50 24.26 1.53
C LYS A 151 -2.70 24.34 0.01
N GLU A 152 -1.66 24.04 -0.76
CA GLU A 152 -1.75 24.01 -2.22
C GLU A 152 -2.75 22.97 -2.73
N MET A 153 -2.73 21.78 -2.14
CA MET A 153 -3.68 20.72 -2.52
C MET A 153 -5.12 21.14 -2.24
N LEU A 154 -5.40 21.72 -1.05
CA LEU A 154 -6.72 22.26 -0.73
C LEU A 154 -7.17 23.33 -1.73
N TRP A 155 -6.25 24.22 -2.12
CA TRP A 155 -6.53 25.28 -3.10
C TRP A 155 -6.90 24.73 -4.46
N ASN A 156 -6.36 23.56 -4.81
CA ASN A 156 -6.65 22.85 -6.07
C ASN A 156 -7.75 21.78 -5.93
N GLY A 157 -8.56 21.80 -4.85
CA GLY A 157 -9.63 20.82 -4.64
C GLY A 157 -9.16 19.42 -4.25
N ARG A 158 -7.88 19.25 -3.91
CA ARG A 158 -7.28 17.97 -3.54
C ARG A 158 -7.09 17.84 -2.03
N VAL A 159 -6.97 16.62 -1.56
CA VAL A 159 -6.63 16.27 -0.19
C VAL A 159 -5.26 15.60 -0.19
N LEU A 160 -4.30 16.09 0.61
CA LEU A 160 -2.96 15.52 0.67
C LEU A 160 -3.00 14.03 1.03
N TRP A 161 -3.80 13.68 2.04
CA TRP A 161 -4.02 12.29 2.41
C TRP A 161 -4.58 11.46 1.24
N GLY A 162 -5.54 12.00 0.49
CA GLY A 162 -6.10 11.35 -0.68
C GLY A 162 -5.06 11.06 -1.76
N MET A 163 -4.15 12.01 -2.00
CA MET A 163 -3.05 11.83 -2.94
C MET A 163 -2.04 10.77 -2.45
N MET A 164 -1.76 10.70 -1.14
CA MET A 164 -0.91 9.65 -0.56
C MET A 164 -1.53 8.26 -0.72
N VAL A 165 -2.82 8.12 -0.43
CA VAL A 165 -3.57 6.86 -0.62
C VAL A 165 -3.62 6.49 -2.10
N TYR A 166 -3.85 7.46 -2.98
CA TYR A 166 -3.84 7.23 -4.43
C TYR A 166 -2.50 6.67 -4.89
N ASP A 167 -1.37 7.25 -4.47
CA ASP A 167 -0.03 6.75 -4.80
C ASP A 167 0.16 5.30 -4.31
N SER A 168 -0.33 4.96 -3.11
CA SER A 168 -0.28 3.58 -2.59
C SER A 168 -1.14 2.60 -3.42
N LEU A 169 -2.33 3.02 -3.86
CA LEU A 169 -3.18 2.21 -4.76
C LEU A 169 -2.49 2.00 -6.13
N LYS A 170 -1.80 3.01 -6.64
CA LYS A 170 -1.04 2.91 -7.90
C LYS A 170 0.25 2.08 -7.73
N ALA A 171 0.90 2.14 -6.56
CA ALA A 171 2.01 1.26 -6.23
C ALA A 171 1.57 -0.22 -6.17
N LEU A 172 0.34 -0.49 -5.70
CA LEU A 172 -0.26 -1.82 -5.78
C LEU A 172 -0.52 -2.24 -7.23
N ASP A 173 -0.96 -1.34 -8.12
CA ASP A 173 -1.09 -1.61 -9.56
C ASP A 173 0.28 -2.04 -10.14
N TYR A 174 1.35 -1.32 -9.80
CA TYR A 174 2.71 -1.69 -10.20
C TYR A 174 3.13 -3.07 -9.68
N LEU A 175 2.92 -3.37 -8.40
CA LEU A 175 3.22 -4.69 -7.83
C LEU A 175 2.48 -5.81 -8.56
N SER A 176 1.20 -5.60 -8.86
CA SER A 176 0.32 -6.62 -9.45
C SER A 176 0.71 -7.03 -10.88
N VAL A 177 1.46 -6.20 -11.60
CA VAL A 177 1.90 -6.50 -12.98
C VAL A 177 3.35 -6.96 -13.05
N ARG A 178 4.06 -6.99 -11.94
CA ARG A 178 5.45 -7.47 -11.92
C ARG A 178 5.52 -8.99 -12.13
N PRO A 179 6.39 -9.48 -13.02
CA PRO A 179 6.50 -10.91 -13.28
C PRO A 179 7.11 -11.72 -12.12
N ASP A 180 7.80 -11.05 -11.20
CA ASP A 180 8.44 -11.64 -10.02
C ASP A 180 7.57 -11.51 -8.74
N VAL A 181 6.31 -11.05 -8.86
CA VAL A 181 5.34 -10.94 -7.79
C VAL A 181 4.14 -11.84 -8.06
N ASP A 182 3.72 -12.58 -7.04
CA ASP A 182 2.45 -13.30 -7.05
C ASP A 182 1.32 -12.33 -6.68
N SER A 183 0.59 -11.88 -7.68
CA SER A 183 -0.49 -10.89 -7.53
C SER A 183 -1.67 -11.37 -6.67
N ALA A 184 -1.79 -12.68 -6.41
CA ALA A 184 -2.80 -13.24 -5.52
C ALA A 184 -2.36 -13.22 -4.04
N ARG A 185 -1.09 -12.90 -3.76
CA ARG A 185 -0.51 -12.89 -2.41
C ARG A 185 0.18 -11.56 -2.12
N ILE A 186 -0.59 -10.47 -2.12
CA ILE A 186 -0.09 -9.14 -1.76
C ILE A 186 -0.68 -8.74 -0.41
N GLY A 187 0.19 -8.33 0.51
CA GLY A 187 -0.19 -7.73 1.80
C GLY A 187 0.18 -6.27 1.87
N SER A 188 -0.38 -5.56 2.86
CA SER A 188 0.01 -4.20 3.23
C SER A 188 0.46 -4.18 4.68
N LEU A 189 1.55 -3.47 4.95
CA LEU A 189 2.15 -3.33 6.29
C LEU A 189 2.57 -1.89 6.51
N GLY A 190 2.33 -1.37 7.70
CA GLY A 190 2.84 -0.05 8.09
C GLY A 190 2.72 0.22 9.58
N ILE A 191 3.39 1.28 10.03
CA ILE A 191 3.33 1.76 11.40
C ILE A 191 2.96 3.24 11.45
N SER A 192 2.18 3.67 12.45
CA SER A 192 1.75 5.07 12.64
C SER A 192 1.04 5.59 11.36
N MET A 193 1.52 6.65 10.71
CA MET A 193 1.01 7.11 9.41
C MET A 193 0.97 5.96 8.39
N GLY A 194 2.02 5.16 8.33
CA GLY A 194 2.08 4.00 7.43
C GLY A 194 1.04 2.94 7.74
N SER A 195 0.67 2.78 9.00
CA SER A 195 -0.43 1.93 9.47
C SER A 195 -1.77 2.42 8.93
N THR A 196 -2.05 3.72 9.10
CA THR A 196 -3.24 4.35 8.52
C THR A 196 -3.27 4.18 7.00
N MET A 197 -2.14 4.34 6.32
CA MET A 197 -2.02 4.11 4.89
C MET A 197 -2.31 2.65 4.51
N ALA A 198 -1.80 1.69 5.30
CA ALA A 198 -1.98 0.26 5.06
C ALA A 198 -3.46 -0.14 5.08
N TRP A 199 -4.21 0.26 6.11
CA TRP A 199 -5.63 -0.10 6.18
C TRP A 199 -6.49 0.67 5.17
N TRP A 200 -6.20 1.95 4.86
CA TRP A 200 -6.88 2.68 3.80
C TRP A 200 -6.74 1.97 2.46
N THR A 201 -5.51 1.57 2.11
CA THR A 201 -5.23 0.86 0.86
C THR A 201 -5.95 -0.49 0.83
N ALA A 202 -5.91 -1.25 1.93
CA ALA A 202 -6.58 -2.55 2.04
C ALA A 202 -8.12 -2.43 1.99
N ALA A 203 -8.68 -1.38 2.59
CA ALA A 203 -10.13 -1.13 2.54
C ALA A 203 -10.61 -0.75 1.12
N LEU A 204 -9.75 -0.10 0.33
CA LEU A 204 -10.08 0.38 -1.01
C LEU A 204 -9.78 -0.63 -2.12
N ASP A 205 -8.88 -1.59 -1.88
CA ASP A 205 -8.46 -2.53 -2.92
C ASP A 205 -8.40 -3.98 -2.42
N THR A 206 -9.27 -4.81 -2.98
CA THR A 206 -9.44 -6.22 -2.61
C THR A 206 -8.28 -7.13 -2.99
N ARG A 207 -7.29 -6.65 -3.74
CA ARG A 207 -6.05 -7.39 -4.03
C ARG A 207 -5.15 -7.50 -2.80
N ILE A 208 -5.32 -6.64 -1.80
CA ILE A 208 -4.65 -6.77 -0.50
C ILE A 208 -5.33 -7.90 0.27
N SER A 209 -4.63 -9.01 0.41
CA SER A 209 -5.13 -10.20 1.10
C SER A 209 -4.88 -10.19 2.62
N VAL A 210 -3.90 -9.42 3.07
CA VAL A 210 -3.53 -9.24 4.48
C VAL A 210 -3.13 -7.79 4.73
N CYS A 211 -3.68 -7.21 5.79
CA CYS A 211 -3.29 -5.89 6.28
C CYS A 211 -2.71 -6.01 7.69
N VAL A 212 -1.51 -5.47 7.88
CA VAL A 212 -0.86 -5.39 9.19
C VAL A 212 -0.76 -3.92 9.59
N ASP A 213 -1.61 -3.56 10.52
CA ASP A 213 -1.76 -2.22 11.06
C ASP A 213 -1.06 -2.14 12.43
N LEU A 214 0.03 -1.37 12.52
CA LEU A 214 0.80 -1.21 13.74
C LEU A 214 0.65 0.21 14.30
N CYS A 215 0.06 0.32 15.49
CA CYS A 215 -0.07 1.58 16.24
C CYS A 215 -0.94 2.65 15.54
N CYS A 216 -2.00 2.26 14.84
CA CYS A 216 -3.04 3.16 14.39
C CYS A 216 -4.37 2.75 15.03
N LEU A 217 -4.84 3.56 15.96
CA LEU A 217 -6.18 3.43 16.53
C LEU A 217 -7.09 4.42 15.80
N THR A 218 -8.15 3.88 15.20
CA THR A 218 -9.25 4.68 14.64
C THR A 218 -10.52 4.27 15.37
N ASP A 219 -11.23 5.28 15.93
CA ASP A 219 -12.55 5.07 16.54
C ASP A 219 -13.64 4.92 15.47
#